data_84feb7c1557b7a5e2c22a475dd3d7122
#
_entry.id   84feb7c1557b7a5e2c22a475dd3d7122
#
_cell.length_a   1.000
_cell.length_b   1.000
_cell.length_c   1.000
_cell.angle_alpha   90.00
_cell.angle_beta   90.00
_cell.angle_gamma   90.00
#
_symmetry.space_group_name_H-M   'P 1'
#
loop_
_entity.id
_entity.type
_entity.pdbx_description
1 polymer ?
#
loop_
_entity_poly.entity_id
_entity_poly.type
_entity_poly.pdbx_seq_one_letter_code
_entity_poly.pdbx_strand_id
1 'polypeptide(L)'
;MTALNDGWFTEVFQDQGTAFSLQVKKKLHEEQTEFQKLEIWETETFGNLMVLDGCVMLTTRDNFLYHEMMTHPALFTHKDPKKVVIVGGGDCGTLKEVLKHPGVEEAWQVEIDERVTRLSEQYF
;
A
#
# COMPACT_ATOMS: atom_id res chain seq x y z
N MET A 1 -30.22 -7.90 -6.46
CA MET A 1 -28.76 -7.65 -6.33
C MET A 1 -28.30 -6.91 -7.57
N THR A 2 -27.73 -5.72 -7.39
CA THR A 2 -27.13 -4.99 -8.52
C THR A 2 -25.75 -5.59 -8.75
N ALA A 3 -25.49 -6.17 -9.91
CA ALA A 3 -24.16 -6.62 -10.27
C ALA A 3 -23.20 -5.40 -10.34
N LEU A 4 -21.98 -5.55 -9.84
CA LEU A 4 -20.93 -4.56 -10.06
C LEU A 4 -20.65 -4.49 -11.57
N ASN A 5 -20.50 -3.28 -12.08
CA ASN A 5 -20.22 -3.02 -13.50
C ASN A 5 -18.76 -2.57 -13.69
N ASP A 6 -18.39 -2.19 -14.90
CA ASP A 6 -17.03 -1.78 -15.27
C ASP A 6 -16.49 -0.55 -14.50
N GLY A 7 -17.33 0.14 -13.72
CA GLY A 7 -16.93 1.25 -12.84
C GLY A 7 -16.40 0.82 -11.47
N TRP A 8 -16.06 -0.46 -11.28
CA TRP A 8 -15.55 -0.98 -10.01
C TRP A 8 -14.26 -1.77 -10.20
N PHE A 9 -13.28 -1.48 -9.39
CA PHE A 9 -12.17 -2.41 -9.15
C PHE A 9 -12.61 -3.43 -8.10
N THR A 10 -12.37 -4.72 -8.35
CA THR A 10 -12.78 -5.80 -7.45
C THR A 10 -11.64 -6.78 -7.26
N GLU A 11 -11.19 -6.94 -6.02
CA GLU A 11 -10.32 -8.03 -5.59
C GLU A 11 -11.17 -9.19 -5.07
N VAL A 12 -10.96 -10.39 -5.61
CA VAL A 12 -11.75 -11.58 -5.27
C VAL A 12 -10.92 -12.58 -4.49
N PHE A 13 -11.37 -12.92 -3.31
CA PHE A 13 -10.76 -13.93 -2.44
C PHE A 13 -11.53 -15.25 -2.60
N GLN A 14 -11.19 -16.02 -3.65
CA GLN A 14 -11.91 -17.23 -4.05
C GLN A 14 -12.05 -18.24 -2.92
N ASP A 15 -10.94 -18.54 -2.23
CA ASP A 15 -10.90 -19.55 -1.17
C ASP A 15 -11.75 -19.17 0.05
N GLN A 16 -12.00 -17.88 0.22
CA GLN A 16 -12.76 -17.33 1.35
C GLN A 16 -14.21 -17.02 0.98
N GLY A 17 -14.53 -17.05 -0.31
CA GLY A 17 -15.86 -16.70 -0.82
C GLY A 17 -16.21 -15.22 -0.59
N THR A 18 -15.21 -14.34 -0.58
CA THR A 18 -15.38 -12.91 -0.34
C THR A 18 -14.78 -12.07 -1.46
N ALA A 19 -15.19 -10.81 -1.55
CA ALA A 19 -14.61 -9.85 -2.45
C ALA A 19 -14.59 -8.45 -1.82
N PHE A 20 -13.58 -7.66 -2.16
CA PHE A 20 -13.49 -6.25 -1.81
C PHE A 20 -13.57 -5.40 -3.08
N SER A 21 -14.37 -4.35 -3.07
CA SER A 21 -14.57 -3.52 -4.25
C SER A 21 -14.56 -2.03 -3.92
N LEU A 22 -13.91 -1.24 -4.79
CA LEU A 22 -13.91 0.20 -4.78
C LEU A 22 -14.44 0.74 -6.11
N GLN A 23 -15.31 1.75 -6.04
CA GLN A 23 -15.76 2.44 -7.23
C GLN A 23 -14.62 3.30 -7.80
N VAL A 24 -14.31 3.09 -9.08
CA VAL A 24 -13.22 3.77 -9.78
C VAL A 24 -13.72 4.68 -10.89
N LYS A 25 -13.00 5.77 -11.11
CA LYS A 25 -13.25 6.72 -12.19
C LYS A 25 -12.46 6.36 -13.44
N LYS A 26 -11.15 6.17 -13.27
CA LYS A 26 -10.25 5.86 -14.37
C LYS A 26 -8.96 5.20 -13.87
N LYS A 27 -8.30 4.48 -14.76
CA LYS A 27 -6.94 4.01 -14.57
C LYS A 27 -5.96 5.15 -14.87
N LEU A 28 -5.09 5.48 -13.92
CA LEU A 28 -4.08 6.53 -14.05
C LEU A 28 -2.77 5.99 -14.61
N HIS A 29 -2.43 4.75 -14.25
CA HIS A 29 -1.20 4.09 -14.65
C HIS A 29 -1.37 2.58 -14.69
N GLU A 30 -0.67 1.91 -15.60
CA GLU A 30 -0.52 0.46 -15.66
C GLU A 30 0.83 0.12 -16.26
N GLU A 31 1.59 -0.75 -15.61
CA GLU A 31 2.80 -1.32 -16.16
C GLU A 31 3.05 -2.72 -15.64
N GLN A 32 3.77 -3.53 -16.43
CA GLN A 32 4.32 -4.82 -16.03
C GLN A 32 5.82 -4.65 -15.83
N THR A 33 6.28 -4.82 -14.57
CA THR A 33 7.71 -4.89 -14.27
C THR A 33 8.21 -6.33 -14.40
N GLU A 34 9.47 -6.56 -14.11
CA GLU A 34 10.01 -7.92 -14.01
C GLU A 34 9.49 -8.69 -12.78
N PHE A 35 8.90 -7.98 -11.79
CA PHE A 35 8.45 -8.56 -10.52
C PHE A 35 6.94 -8.74 -10.46
N GLN A 36 6.16 -7.76 -10.97
CA GLN A 36 4.72 -7.71 -10.76
C GLN A 36 4.02 -6.75 -11.71
N LYS A 37 2.70 -6.86 -11.79
CA LYS A 37 1.85 -5.88 -12.47
C LYS A 37 1.45 -4.78 -11.50
N LEU A 38 1.78 -3.52 -11.83
CA LEU A 38 1.37 -2.33 -11.07
C LEU A 38 0.23 -1.62 -11.77
N GLU A 39 -0.78 -1.23 -11.01
CA GLU A 39 -1.88 -0.40 -11.48
C GLU A 39 -2.17 0.71 -10.47
N ILE A 40 -2.41 1.92 -10.97
CA ILE A 40 -2.88 3.05 -10.17
C ILE A 40 -4.23 3.49 -10.73
N TRP A 41 -5.22 3.56 -9.85
CA TRP A 41 -6.57 3.95 -10.18
C TRP A 41 -6.99 5.20 -9.41
N GLU A 42 -7.73 6.11 -10.03
CA GLU A 42 -8.48 7.14 -9.33
C GLU A 42 -9.82 6.55 -8.88
N THR A 43 -10.11 6.62 -7.59
CA THR A 43 -11.39 6.16 -7.03
C THR A 43 -12.37 7.31 -6.83
N GLU A 44 -13.65 7.00 -6.60
CA GLU A 44 -14.66 8.03 -6.33
C GLU A 44 -14.46 8.73 -4.97
N THR A 45 -14.08 7.99 -3.92
CA THR A 45 -14.07 8.50 -2.55
C THR A 45 -12.82 8.20 -1.75
N PHE A 46 -11.91 7.34 -2.24
CA PHE A 46 -10.70 6.92 -1.53
C PHE A 46 -9.41 7.57 -2.06
N GLY A 47 -9.52 8.50 -3.02
CA GLY A 47 -8.36 9.08 -3.71
C GLY A 47 -7.74 8.08 -4.67
N ASN A 48 -6.42 8.04 -4.75
CA ASN A 48 -5.73 7.06 -5.59
C ASN A 48 -5.65 5.70 -4.89
N LEU A 49 -5.77 4.64 -5.69
CA LEU A 49 -5.67 3.23 -5.28
C LEU A 49 -4.46 2.62 -5.98
N MET A 50 -3.57 2.00 -5.22
CA MET A 50 -2.50 1.15 -5.75
C MET A 50 -2.93 -0.31 -5.72
N VAL A 51 -2.70 -0.99 -6.82
CA VAL A 51 -2.96 -2.43 -7.00
C VAL A 51 -1.69 -3.10 -7.50
N LEU A 52 -1.29 -4.19 -6.86
CA LEU A 52 -0.18 -5.05 -7.27
C LEU A 52 -0.71 -6.46 -7.55
N ASP A 53 -0.50 -6.95 -8.77
CA ASP A 53 -0.99 -8.27 -9.21
C ASP A 53 -2.49 -8.53 -8.94
N GLY A 54 -3.30 -7.48 -9.04
CA GLY A 54 -4.74 -7.55 -8.77
C GLY A 54 -5.13 -7.42 -7.30
N CYS A 55 -4.16 -7.31 -6.38
CA CYS A 55 -4.40 -7.12 -4.95
C CYS A 55 -4.41 -5.63 -4.57
N VAL A 56 -5.40 -5.22 -3.79
CA VAL A 56 -5.47 -3.87 -3.22
C VAL A 56 -4.37 -3.69 -2.19
N MET A 57 -3.50 -2.72 -2.41
CA MET A 57 -2.39 -2.45 -1.50
C MET A 57 -2.69 -1.29 -0.55
N LEU A 58 -3.05 -0.13 -1.08
CA LEU A 58 -3.34 1.06 -0.29
C LEU A 58 -4.18 2.07 -1.07
N THR A 59 -4.81 2.98 -0.36
CA THR A 59 -5.44 4.16 -0.94
C THR A 59 -4.93 5.44 -0.28
N THR A 60 -5.07 6.57 -0.98
CA THR A 60 -4.67 7.87 -0.40
C THR A 60 -5.41 8.18 0.90
N ARG A 61 -6.67 7.75 1.01
CA ARG A 61 -7.54 8.11 2.14
C ARG A 61 -7.17 7.41 3.44
N ASP A 62 -6.80 6.13 3.40
CA ASP A 62 -6.73 5.27 4.59
C ASP A 62 -5.39 4.52 4.75
N ASN A 63 -4.40 4.79 3.88
CA ASN A 63 -3.07 4.15 3.97
C ASN A 63 -2.43 4.28 5.36
N PHE A 64 -2.70 5.38 6.06
CA PHE A 64 -2.14 5.62 7.40
C PHE A 64 -2.54 4.54 8.41
N LEU A 65 -3.75 3.97 8.30
CA LEU A 65 -4.20 2.90 9.19
C LEU A 65 -3.30 1.67 9.09
N TYR A 66 -2.97 1.28 7.87
CA TYR A 66 -2.05 0.17 7.61
C TYR A 66 -0.64 0.48 8.11
N HIS A 67 -0.09 1.63 7.75
CA HIS A 67 1.28 2.01 8.12
C HIS A 67 1.48 2.17 9.63
N GLU A 68 0.52 2.79 10.31
CA GLU A 68 0.55 2.91 11.77
C GLU A 68 0.46 1.53 12.45
N MET A 69 -0.42 0.64 11.99
CA MET A 69 -0.57 -0.70 12.55
C MET A 69 0.62 -1.62 12.25
N MET A 70 1.30 -1.43 11.13
CA MET A 70 2.55 -2.14 10.84
C MET A 70 3.71 -1.69 11.72
N THR A 71 3.73 -0.44 12.14
CA THR A 71 4.87 0.19 12.82
C THR A 71 4.72 0.24 14.32
N HIS A 72 3.69 0.92 14.80
CA HIS A 72 3.62 1.33 16.21
C HIS A 72 3.48 0.16 17.20
N PRO A 73 2.69 -0.90 16.95
CA PRO A 73 2.61 -2.02 17.89
C PRO A 73 3.98 -2.68 18.14
N ALA A 74 4.78 -2.85 17.08
CA ALA A 74 6.11 -3.45 17.20
C ALA A 74 7.09 -2.52 17.94
N LEU A 75 7.15 -1.25 17.55
CA LEU A 75 8.12 -0.31 18.11
C LEU A 75 7.80 0.10 19.55
N PHE A 76 6.51 0.19 19.93
CA PHE A 76 6.13 0.44 21.33
C PHE A 76 6.27 -0.78 22.24
N THR A 77 6.23 -1.98 21.68
CA THR A 77 6.44 -3.22 22.44
C THR A 77 7.91 -3.52 22.65
N HIS A 78 8.77 -3.13 21.71
CA HIS A 78 10.21 -3.35 21.83
C HIS A 78 10.82 -2.42 22.87
N LYS A 79 11.71 -2.96 23.72
CA LYS A 79 12.29 -2.21 24.85
C LYS A 79 13.14 -1.01 24.41
N ASP A 80 13.89 -1.14 23.30
CA ASP A 80 14.81 -0.11 22.79
C ASP A 80 14.97 -0.28 21.26
N PRO A 81 14.01 0.22 20.44
CA PRO A 81 14.00 -0.01 19.00
C PRO A 81 14.91 1.00 18.27
N LYS A 82 16.21 0.77 18.28
CA LYS A 82 17.20 1.68 17.66
C LYS A 82 17.42 1.45 16.18
N LYS A 83 17.33 0.18 15.74
CA LYS A 83 17.58 -0.21 14.36
C LYS A 83 16.38 -0.96 13.80
N VAL A 84 15.87 -0.49 12.68
CA VAL A 84 14.67 -1.03 12.05
C VAL A 84 14.98 -1.40 10.61
N VAL A 85 14.53 -2.59 10.20
CA VAL A 85 14.55 -3.02 8.80
C VAL A 85 13.11 -3.22 8.34
N ILE A 86 12.75 -2.63 7.22
CA ILE A 86 11.47 -2.79 6.54
C ILE A 86 11.73 -3.59 5.27
N VAL A 87 11.10 -4.76 5.15
CA VAL A 87 11.17 -5.59 3.96
C VAL A 87 9.96 -5.30 3.09
N GLY A 88 10.19 -4.80 1.88
CA GLY A 88 9.16 -4.23 1.02
C GLY A 88 8.78 -2.81 1.44
N GLY A 89 7.49 -2.48 1.31
CA GLY A 89 6.96 -1.18 1.74
C GLY A 89 7.43 -0.01 0.86
N GLY A 90 7.59 -0.25 -0.44
CA GLY A 90 8.11 0.74 -1.39
C GLY A 90 7.32 2.04 -1.48
N ASP A 91 6.10 2.06 -0.94
CA ASP A 91 5.30 3.28 -0.77
C ASP A 91 5.84 4.23 0.31
N CYS A 92 6.83 3.80 1.10
CA CYS A 92 7.50 4.55 2.17
C CYS A 92 6.59 4.97 3.35
N GLY A 93 5.34 4.55 3.39
CA GLY A 93 4.43 4.92 4.48
C GLY A 93 4.84 4.32 5.82
N THR A 94 5.24 3.04 5.83
CA THR A 94 5.78 2.39 7.03
C THR A 94 7.07 3.06 7.49
N LEU A 95 7.97 3.42 6.57
CA LEU A 95 9.20 4.15 6.90
C LEU A 95 8.89 5.52 7.53
N LYS A 96 7.93 6.23 6.99
CA LYS A 96 7.46 7.51 7.56
C LYS A 96 7.00 7.34 9.02
N GLU A 97 6.26 6.29 9.33
CA GLU A 97 5.80 6.02 10.69
C GLU A 97 6.96 5.60 11.62
N VAL A 98 7.90 4.80 11.13
CA VAL A 98 9.13 4.42 11.87
C VAL A 98 9.92 5.65 12.29
N LEU A 99 10.08 6.62 11.38
CA LEU A 99 10.85 7.84 11.65
C LEU A 99 10.19 8.80 12.65
N LYS A 100 8.93 8.58 13.03
CA LYS A 100 8.28 9.31 14.13
C LYS A 100 8.77 8.87 15.51
N HIS A 101 9.42 7.71 15.63
CA HIS A 101 9.92 7.19 16.89
C HIS A 101 11.30 7.80 17.22
N PRO A 102 11.42 8.64 18.26
CA PRO A 102 12.66 9.39 18.53
C PRO A 102 13.83 8.50 18.99
N GLY A 103 13.55 7.27 19.39
CA GLY A 103 14.58 6.29 19.75
C GLY A 103 15.21 5.54 18.58
N VAL A 104 14.63 5.64 17.38
CA VAL A 104 15.17 4.99 16.18
C VAL A 104 16.38 5.78 15.68
N GLU A 105 17.52 5.12 15.57
CA GLU A 105 18.78 5.70 15.13
C GLU A 105 19.07 5.38 13.65
N GLU A 106 18.61 4.20 13.20
CA GLU A 106 18.78 3.72 11.84
C GLU A 106 17.50 3.02 11.35
N ALA A 107 17.08 3.34 10.13
CA ALA A 107 15.99 2.64 9.45
C ALA A 107 16.41 2.31 8.02
N TRP A 108 16.26 1.03 7.64
CA TRP A 108 16.54 0.55 6.29
C TRP A 108 15.27 -0.01 5.68
N GLN A 109 14.98 0.42 4.47
CA GLN A 109 13.91 -0.13 3.65
C GLN A 109 14.49 -0.86 2.45
N VAL A 110 14.05 -2.10 2.26
CA VAL A 110 14.54 -2.98 1.18
C VAL A 110 13.34 -3.37 0.31
N GLU A 111 13.16 -2.61 -0.78
CA GLU A 111 12.14 -2.86 -1.79
C GLU A 111 12.77 -3.53 -3.01
N ILE A 112 12.13 -4.59 -3.52
CA ILE A 112 12.62 -5.34 -4.69
C ILE A 112 12.27 -4.62 -6.00
N ASP A 113 11.15 -3.93 -6.02
CA ASP A 113 10.63 -3.25 -7.21
C ASP A 113 10.68 -1.73 -7.03
N GLU A 114 11.74 -1.11 -7.55
CA GLU A 114 11.91 0.35 -7.51
C GLU A 114 10.69 1.10 -8.07
N ARG A 115 9.94 0.48 -9.01
CA ARG A 115 8.78 1.13 -9.62
C ARG A 115 7.68 1.42 -8.61
N VAL A 116 7.51 0.58 -7.59
CA VAL A 116 6.56 0.84 -6.49
C VAL A 116 6.88 2.18 -5.81
N THR A 117 8.16 2.41 -5.49
CA THR A 117 8.59 3.67 -4.86
C THR A 117 8.39 4.87 -5.79
N ARG A 118 8.77 4.76 -7.06
CA ARG A 118 8.63 5.87 -8.02
C ARG A 118 7.17 6.24 -8.29
N LEU A 119 6.30 5.26 -8.39
CA LEU A 119 4.87 5.52 -8.56
C LEU A 119 4.23 6.08 -7.27
N SER A 120 4.72 5.65 -6.12
CA SER A 120 4.25 6.21 -4.84
C SER A 120 4.63 7.69 -4.69
N GLU A 121 5.85 8.08 -5.04
CA GLU A 121 6.28 9.49 -5.07
C GLU A 121 5.41 10.36 -6.01
N GLN A 122 4.89 9.76 -7.07
CA GLN A 122 4.09 10.48 -8.08
C GLN A 122 2.62 10.59 -7.70
N TYR A 123 2.04 9.57 -7.06
CA TYR A 123 0.59 9.42 -6.92
C TYR A 123 0.09 9.46 -5.48
N PHE A 124 0.96 9.35 -4.47
CA PHE A 124 0.62 9.31 -3.04
C PHE A 124 1.45 10.28 -2.21
#